data_ec362a553425707a0620ba26297a5eeb
#
_entry.id   ec362a553425707a0620ba26297a5eeb
#
_cell.length_a   1.000
_cell.length_b   1.000
_cell.length_c   1.000
_cell.angle_alpha   90.00
_cell.angle_beta   90.00
_cell.angle_gamma   90.00
#
_symmetry.space_group_name_H-M   'P 1'
#
loop_
_entity.id
_entity.type
_entity.pdbx_description
1 polymer ?
#
loop_
_entity_poly.entity_id
_entity_poly.type
_entity_poly.pdbx_seq_one_letter_code
_entity_poly.pdbx_strand_id
1 'polypeptide(L)'
;MIRSLLLTSAVALAPVAALAATPAATTPAATAQATPVAAQVGPQPTLPEPQRGLLPDMKVPRPATWGDAVPTVPQGYSVTAIATDLKIPRQMLVLPNGDILVAEGSGGGAPKLRPKDFIAGFIKNLGKSGVKGGNRLTLLRDADGDGTYEMQGVFAENLNAPYGLALVNGSLFVANQDAVVRFDYVDGQTTANGPPVTLTTLPSEINHHWTKAMTASADGRFLYVGIGSNSNITERGLAAEQDRAMVWEIDARTGAHRPYATGIRNPTALTIQPGTGTLWAVANERDEIGPDLVPDYLTSVQDGAFYGWPFSYWGQNVDPRAQPQDPEKVASAIAPDYALGSHVAALGVSFSNAAMGGQFADGAFVGEHGSWNRSDPVGYKVVFVPFQNGKPAGEPIDFVSGFLVDEGNTRGRPVGVTVDPKGALLVADDLSNTIWRVTPTR
;
A
#
# COMPACT_ATOMS: atom_id res chain seq x y z
N MET A 1 32.04 -67.58 -49.17
CA MET A 1 31.47 -68.83 -48.66
C MET A 1 31.70 -68.83 -47.14
N ILE A 2 30.76 -68.40 -46.35
CA ILE A 2 30.65 -68.72 -44.92
C ILE A 2 29.14 -68.63 -44.58
N ARG A 3 28.57 -69.73 -44.13
CA ARG A 3 27.19 -69.92 -43.82
C ARG A 3 26.83 -69.33 -42.44
N SER A 4 25.74 -68.58 -42.39
CA SER A 4 25.09 -68.15 -41.14
C SER A 4 24.39 -69.29 -40.43
N LEU A 5 24.62 -69.44 -39.12
CA LEU A 5 23.81 -70.26 -38.24
C LEU A 5 22.87 -69.33 -37.48
N LEU A 6 21.55 -69.54 -37.67
CA LEU A 6 20.49 -68.97 -36.86
C LEU A 6 20.21 -69.90 -35.68
N LEU A 7 20.40 -69.39 -34.43
CA LEU A 7 19.90 -70.08 -33.22
C LEU A 7 18.57 -69.39 -32.85
N THR A 8 17.50 -70.11 -32.88
CA THR A 8 16.19 -69.72 -32.34
C THR A 8 16.09 -70.19 -30.91
N SER A 9 16.02 -69.24 -29.98
CA SER A 9 15.71 -69.49 -28.57
C SER A 9 14.20 -69.24 -28.34
N ALA A 10 13.49 -70.25 -28.01
CA ALA A 10 12.09 -70.16 -27.58
C ALA A 10 12.03 -69.78 -26.10
N VAL A 11 11.41 -68.65 -25.81
CA VAL A 11 11.12 -68.18 -24.44
C VAL A 11 9.68 -68.60 -24.12
N ALA A 12 9.51 -69.48 -23.12
CA ALA A 12 8.20 -69.85 -22.60
C ALA A 12 7.63 -68.73 -21.72
N LEU A 13 6.49 -68.13 -22.11
CA LEU A 13 5.71 -67.24 -21.28
C LEU A 13 4.86 -68.02 -20.29
N ALA A 14 5.10 -67.82 -18.99
CA ALA A 14 4.17 -68.23 -17.93
C ALA A 14 3.09 -67.13 -17.73
N PRO A 15 1.84 -67.45 -17.47
CA PRO A 15 0.82 -66.43 -17.22
C PRO A 15 0.97 -65.79 -15.84
N VAL A 16 1.16 -64.51 -15.79
CA VAL A 16 1.08 -63.66 -14.56
C VAL A 16 -0.39 -63.40 -14.29
N ALA A 17 -0.92 -63.90 -13.19
CA ALA A 17 -2.24 -63.59 -12.70
C ALA A 17 -2.25 -62.11 -12.27
N ALA A 18 -3.00 -61.25 -12.94
CA ALA A 18 -3.25 -59.89 -12.55
C ALA A 18 -4.13 -59.84 -11.31
N LEU A 19 -3.59 -59.47 -10.16
CA LEU A 19 -4.39 -59.02 -9.02
C LEU A 19 -5.03 -57.67 -9.41
N ALA A 20 -6.35 -57.66 -9.52
CA ALA A 20 -7.13 -56.46 -9.66
C ALA A 20 -7.01 -55.62 -8.37
N ALA A 21 -6.25 -54.53 -8.42
CA ALA A 21 -6.25 -53.52 -7.36
C ALA A 21 -7.57 -52.76 -7.38
N THR A 22 -8.32 -52.85 -6.31
CA THR A 22 -9.52 -52.03 -6.07
C THR A 22 -9.10 -50.56 -6.08
N PRO A 23 -9.74 -49.67 -6.85
CA PRO A 23 -9.40 -48.24 -6.79
C PRO A 23 -9.73 -47.69 -5.41
N ALA A 24 -8.75 -47.13 -4.72
CA ALA A 24 -8.97 -46.37 -3.51
C ALA A 24 -9.94 -45.23 -3.82
N ALA A 25 -11.03 -45.14 -3.05
CA ALA A 25 -11.97 -44.05 -3.15
C ALA A 25 -11.21 -42.75 -2.85
N THR A 26 -11.03 -41.94 -3.86
CA THR A 26 -10.55 -40.55 -3.70
C THR A 26 -11.66 -39.79 -3.00
N THR A 27 -11.48 -39.53 -1.71
CA THR A 27 -12.29 -38.56 -0.99
C THR A 27 -12.10 -37.20 -1.73
N PRO A 28 -13.19 -36.55 -2.19
CA PRO A 28 -13.05 -35.24 -2.79
C PRO A 28 -12.38 -34.31 -1.76
N ALA A 29 -11.30 -33.62 -2.17
CA ALA A 29 -10.69 -32.57 -1.35
C ALA A 29 -11.82 -31.61 -0.97
N ALA A 30 -12.03 -31.42 0.33
CA ALA A 30 -12.97 -30.43 0.81
C ALA A 30 -12.53 -29.08 0.20
N THR A 31 -13.38 -28.49 -0.62
CA THR A 31 -13.21 -27.11 -1.07
C THR A 31 -13.17 -26.27 0.19
N ALA A 32 -11.99 -25.68 0.47
CA ALA A 32 -11.84 -24.76 1.59
C ALA A 32 -12.88 -23.65 1.40
N GLN A 33 -13.79 -23.55 2.33
CA GLN A 33 -14.84 -22.52 2.29
C GLN A 33 -14.15 -21.17 2.48
N ALA A 34 -14.33 -20.23 1.54
CA ALA A 34 -13.74 -18.91 1.63
C ALA A 34 -14.13 -18.25 2.96
N THR A 35 -13.15 -17.70 3.67
CA THR A 35 -13.40 -16.97 4.92
C THR A 35 -14.20 -15.71 4.58
N PRO A 36 -15.34 -15.44 5.23
CA PRO A 36 -16.10 -14.22 4.96
C PRO A 36 -15.21 -12.98 5.09
N VAL A 37 -15.33 -12.01 4.19
CA VAL A 37 -14.52 -10.79 4.19
C VAL A 37 -14.60 -10.06 5.53
N ALA A 38 -15.76 -10.00 6.16
CA ALA A 38 -15.95 -9.40 7.49
C ALA A 38 -15.10 -10.08 8.59
N ALA A 39 -14.79 -11.36 8.46
CA ALA A 39 -13.94 -12.05 9.44
C ALA A 39 -12.45 -11.77 9.26
N GLN A 40 -12.06 -11.12 8.15
CA GLN A 40 -10.67 -10.78 7.83
C GLN A 40 -10.29 -9.36 8.24
N VAL A 41 -11.21 -8.59 8.79
CA VAL A 41 -11.01 -7.19 9.20
C VAL A 41 -11.13 -7.02 10.70
N GLY A 42 -10.60 -5.92 11.22
CA GLY A 42 -10.69 -5.61 12.65
C GLY A 42 -9.44 -5.95 13.45
N PRO A 43 -9.50 -5.77 14.78
CA PRO A 43 -8.33 -5.98 15.64
C PRO A 43 -7.97 -7.45 15.86
N GLN A 44 -8.88 -8.38 15.58
CA GLN A 44 -8.69 -9.83 15.75
C GLN A 44 -9.22 -10.59 14.53
N PRO A 45 -8.56 -10.49 13.37
CA PRO A 45 -9.03 -11.16 12.17
C PRO A 45 -8.90 -12.68 12.28
N THR A 46 -9.82 -13.39 11.65
CA THR A 46 -9.68 -14.82 11.42
C THR A 46 -8.78 -15.06 10.23
N LEU A 47 -7.61 -15.65 10.44
CA LEU A 47 -6.68 -15.97 9.38
C LEU A 47 -7.00 -17.36 8.81
N PRO A 48 -7.26 -17.49 7.50
CA PRO A 48 -7.44 -18.79 6.88
C PRO A 48 -6.10 -19.53 6.73
N GLU A 49 -6.19 -20.83 6.42
CA GLU A 49 -5.00 -21.61 6.07
C GLU A 49 -4.37 -21.11 4.76
N PRO A 50 -3.03 -21.06 4.69
CA PRO A 50 -2.33 -20.65 3.48
C PRO A 50 -2.66 -21.54 2.28
N GLN A 51 -3.07 -20.93 1.17
CA GLN A 51 -3.34 -21.59 -0.09
C GLN A 51 -2.16 -21.44 -1.05
N ARG A 52 -1.65 -22.53 -1.59
CA ARG A 52 -0.52 -22.51 -2.51
C ARG A 52 -0.98 -22.96 -3.89
N GLY A 53 -1.20 -22.01 -4.79
CA GLY A 53 -1.46 -22.24 -6.21
C GLY A 53 -0.20 -22.02 -7.07
N LEU A 54 -0.22 -22.54 -8.30
CA LEU A 54 0.82 -22.26 -9.31
C LEU A 54 0.81 -20.78 -9.72
N LEU A 55 -0.37 -20.18 -9.82
CA LEU A 55 -0.61 -18.77 -10.10
C LEU A 55 -1.61 -18.24 -9.09
N PRO A 56 -1.42 -17.02 -8.57
CA PRO A 56 -2.46 -16.34 -7.81
C PRO A 56 -3.64 -16.02 -8.73
N ASP A 57 -4.85 -15.96 -8.17
CA ASP A 57 -5.98 -15.35 -8.85
C ASP A 57 -5.62 -13.92 -9.19
N MET A 58 -5.78 -13.53 -10.45
CA MET A 58 -5.40 -12.21 -10.92
C MET A 58 -6.54 -11.60 -11.71
N LYS A 59 -7.13 -10.56 -11.13
CA LYS A 59 -8.16 -9.75 -11.80
C LYS A 59 -7.89 -8.28 -11.52
N VAL A 60 -7.66 -7.52 -12.58
CA VAL A 60 -7.50 -6.07 -12.49
C VAL A 60 -8.65 -5.44 -13.26
N PRO A 61 -9.53 -4.68 -12.58
CA PRO A 61 -10.61 -3.94 -13.24
C PRO A 61 -10.06 -2.98 -14.28
N ARG A 62 -10.75 -2.89 -15.42
CA ARG A 62 -10.39 -2.00 -16.52
C ARG A 62 -10.75 -0.56 -16.18
N PRO A 63 -9.95 0.41 -16.60
CA PRO A 63 -10.28 1.81 -16.42
C PRO A 63 -11.57 2.21 -17.13
N ALA A 64 -12.48 2.86 -16.39
CA ALA A 64 -13.65 3.54 -16.86
C ALA A 64 -13.52 5.04 -16.54
N THR A 65 -14.32 5.88 -17.15
CA THR A 65 -14.35 7.32 -16.87
C THR A 65 -15.44 7.64 -15.84
N TRP A 66 -15.23 8.73 -15.10
CA TRP A 66 -16.27 9.26 -14.21
C TRP A 66 -17.45 9.85 -14.99
N GLY A 67 -17.21 10.51 -16.16
CA GLY A 67 -18.25 11.30 -16.84
C GLY A 67 -18.83 12.34 -15.88
N ASP A 68 -20.16 12.38 -15.76
CA ASP A 68 -20.87 13.25 -14.81
C ASP A 68 -21.00 12.63 -13.40
N ALA A 69 -20.54 11.40 -13.20
CA ALA A 69 -20.59 10.75 -11.90
C ALA A 69 -19.47 11.26 -10.98
N VAL A 70 -19.74 11.21 -9.68
CA VAL A 70 -18.78 11.50 -8.61
C VAL A 70 -18.74 10.34 -7.64
N PRO A 71 -17.70 10.23 -6.78
CA PRO A 71 -17.69 9.24 -5.70
C PRO A 71 -18.93 9.36 -4.80
N THR A 72 -19.32 8.24 -4.22
CA THR A 72 -20.40 8.17 -3.23
C THR A 72 -19.84 8.41 -1.84
N VAL A 73 -20.53 9.27 -1.07
CA VAL A 73 -20.18 9.61 0.32
C VAL A 73 -21.41 9.46 1.23
N PRO A 74 -21.25 9.34 2.56
CA PRO A 74 -22.35 9.23 3.49
C PRO A 74 -23.27 10.46 3.46
N GLN A 75 -24.52 10.27 3.89
CA GLN A 75 -25.44 11.37 4.11
C GLN A 75 -24.86 12.42 5.07
N GLY A 76 -25.01 13.70 4.75
CA GLY A 76 -24.40 14.80 5.52
C GLY A 76 -23.02 15.19 5.03
N TYR A 77 -22.57 14.63 3.90
CA TYR A 77 -21.33 15.02 3.23
C TYR A 77 -21.59 15.32 1.75
N SER A 78 -20.72 16.14 1.17
CA SER A 78 -20.68 16.40 -0.27
C SER A 78 -19.26 16.11 -0.80
N VAL A 79 -19.16 15.76 -2.07
CA VAL A 79 -17.88 15.50 -2.73
C VAL A 79 -17.77 16.35 -4.00
N THR A 80 -16.59 16.96 -4.20
CA THR A 80 -16.25 17.75 -5.39
C THR A 80 -14.86 17.38 -5.88
N ALA A 81 -14.63 17.47 -7.19
CA ALA A 81 -13.30 17.44 -7.76
C ALA A 81 -12.68 18.84 -7.63
N ILE A 82 -11.57 18.96 -6.92
CA ILE A 82 -10.87 20.24 -6.72
C ILE A 82 -9.65 20.42 -7.63
N ALA A 83 -9.16 19.35 -8.23
CA ALA A 83 -8.11 19.36 -9.24
C ALA A 83 -8.27 18.17 -10.17
N THR A 84 -8.02 18.37 -11.47
CA THR A 84 -8.04 17.35 -12.52
C THR A 84 -6.75 17.44 -13.34
N ASP A 85 -6.56 16.50 -14.27
CA ASP A 85 -5.42 16.50 -15.19
C ASP A 85 -4.03 16.45 -14.52
N LEU A 86 -3.98 15.95 -13.29
CA LEU A 86 -2.74 15.64 -12.61
C LEU A 86 -2.02 14.46 -13.30
N LYS A 87 -0.80 14.15 -12.86
CA LYS A 87 -0.02 13.03 -13.42
C LYS A 87 0.33 12.02 -12.34
N ILE A 88 -0.59 11.12 -12.05
CA ILE A 88 -0.44 10.09 -11.02
C ILE A 88 -0.25 10.73 -9.63
N PRO A 89 -1.28 11.42 -9.09
CA PRO A 89 -1.21 12.00 -7.75
C PRO A 89 -1.06 10.90 -6.68
N ARG A 90 -0.26 11.21 -5.66
CA ARG A 90 0.08 10.29 -4.57
C ARG A 90 -0.31 10.87 -3.22
N GLN A 91 0.64 11.27 -2.41
CA GLN A 91 0.39 11.89 -1.13
C GLN A 91 0.15 13.40 -1.27
N MET A 92 -0.56 13.95 -0.30
CA MET A 92 -0.90 15.38 -0.24
C MET A 92 -0.47 15.94 1.11
N LEU A 93 -0.12 17.21 1.12
CA LEU A 93 0.18 17.98 2.32
C LEU A 93 -0.62 19.29 2.30
N VAL A 94 -1.45 19.50 3.32
CA VAL A 94 -2.11 20.78 3.55
C VAL A 94 -1.12 21.72 4.26
N LEU A 95 -0.85 22.87 3.66
CA LEU A 95 0.05 23.89 4.18
C LEU A 95 -0.67 24.79 5.19
N PRO A 96 0.06 25.53 6.04
CA PRO A 96 -0.54 26.38 7.08
C PRO A 96 -1.55 27.41 6.57
N ASN A 97 -1.32 27.93 5.37
CA ASN A 97 -2.22 28.90 4.71
C ASN A 97 -3.43 28.26 4.02
N GLY A 98 -3.55 26.92 4.05
CA GLY A 98 -4.63 26.18 3.40
C GLY A 98 -4.34 25.69 1.98
N ASP A 99 -3.22 26.07 1.38
CA ASP A 99 -2.78 25.49 0.11
C ASP A 99 -2.54 23.99 0.25
N ILE A 100 -2.66 23.26 -0.86
CA ILE A 100 -2.40 21.82 -0.90
C ILE A 100 -1.22 21.55 -1.84
N LEU A 101 -0.19 20.86 -1.35
CA LEU A 101 0.82 20.27 -2.20
C LEU A 101 0.46 18.82 -2.52
N VAL A 102 0.52 18.48 -3.80
CA VAL A 102 0.25 17.13 -4.32
C VAL A 102 1.55 16.57 -4.90
N ALA A 103 2.03 15.44 -4.39
CA ALA A 103 3.12 14.71 -5.01
C ALA A 103 2.60 13.92 -6.23
N GLU A 104 3.22 14.12 -7.38
CA GLU A 104 2.90 13.42 -8.62
C GLU A 104 4.10 12.56 -9.04
N GLY A 105 4.02 11.25 -8.78
CA GLY A 105 5.15 10.37 -9.00
C GLY A 105 4.77 8.92 -9.30
N SER A 106 5.62 8.27 -10.08
CA SER A 106 5.64 6.82 -10.24
C SER A 106 7.07 6.34 -10.34
N GLY A 107 7.39 5.33 -9.59
CA GLY A 107 8.75 4.80 -9.47
C GLY A 107 8.78 3.28 -9.60
N GLY A 108 9.84 2.66 -9.07
CA GLY A 108 10.10 1.24 -9.17
C GLY A 108 11.03 0.92 -10.34
N GLY A 109 10.96 -0.29 -10.84
CA GLY A 109 11.83 -0.75 -11.93
C GLY A 109 12.58 -2.02 -11.58
N ALA A 110 12.16 -2.71 -10.50
CA ALA A 110 12.75 -3.99 -10.13
C ALA A 110 12.75 -4.97 -11.31
N PRO A 111 13.89 -5.62 -11.61
CA PRO A 111 13.96 -6.62 -12.67
C PRO A 111 12.97 -7.76 -12.41
N LYS A 112 12.27 -8.22 -13.44
CA LYS A 112 11.41 -9.39 -13.37
C LYS A 112 12.27 -10.66 -13.32
N LEU A 113 12.04 -11.51 -12.33
CA LEU A 113 12.87 -12.70 -12.08
C LEU A 113 12.22 -13.99 -12.58
N ARG A 114 10.90 -14.09 -12.50
CA ARG A 114 10.14 -15.32 -12.71
C ARG A 114 9.16 -15.15 -13.87
N PRO A 115 8.83 -16.20 -14.64
CA PRO A 115 7.82 -16.11 -15.71
C PRO A 115 6.49 -15.49 -15.23
N LYS A 116 6.04 -15.81 -14.02
CA LYS A 116 4.82 -15.24 -13.44
C LYS A 116 4.90 -13.72 -13.23
N ASP A 117 6.08 -13.15 -12.99
CA ASP A 117 6.26 -11.70 -12.83
C ASP A 117 5.98 -10.95 -14.14
N PHE A 118 6.23 -11.58 -15.29
CA PHE A 118 5.88 -11.03 -16.61
C PHE A 118 4.37 -11.06 -16.83
N ILE A 119 3.71 -12.18 -16.46
CA ILE A 119 2.26 -12.33 -16.56
C ILE A 119 1.56 -11.31 -15.65
N ALA A 120 1.98 -11.23 -14.38
CA ALA A 120 1.45 -10.26 -13.44
C ALA A 120 1.66 -8.81 -13.91
N GLY A 121 2.84 -8.49 -14.47
CA GLY A 121 3.11 -7.19 -15.07
C GLY A 121 2.20 -6.87 -16.23
N PHE A 122 1.92 -7.82 -17.12
CA PHE A 122 0.98 -7.64 -18.22
C PHE A 122 -0.43 -7.35 -17.71
N ILE A 123 -0.93 -8.15 -16.76
CA ILE A 123 -2.26 -7.98 -16.17
C ILE A 123 -2.38 -6.63 -15.47
N LYS A 124 -1.40 -6.23 -14.64
CA LYS A 124 -1.37 -4.93 -13.98
C LYS A 124 -1.41 -3.76 -14.98
N ASN A 125 -0.74 -3.91 -16.13
CA ASN A 125 -0.75 -2.87 -17.17
C ASN A 125 -2.13 -2.69 -17.83
N LEU A 126 -3.02 -3.70 -17.82
CA LEU A 126 -4.40 -3.52 -18.26
C LEU A 126 -5.14 -2.49 -17.38
N GLY A 127 -4.76 -2.37 -16.11
CA GLY A 127 -5.25 -1.34 -15.18
C GLY A 127 -4.46 -0.03 -15.21
N LYS A 128 -3.67 0.24 -16.24
CA LYS A 128 -2.81 1.45 -16.37
C LYS A 128 -1.78 1.63 -15.25
N SER A 129 -1.33 0.56 -14.59
CA SER A 129 -0.33 0.65 -13.51
C SER A 129 1.08 1.06 -13.98
N GLY A 130 1.35 1.07 -15.28
CA GLY A 130 2.64 1.43 -15.86
C GLY A 130 2.74 2.87 -16.38
N VAL A 131 1.76 3.73 -16.09
CA VAL A 131 1.79 5.13 -16.52
C VAL A 131 2.83 5.91 -15.72
N LYS A 132 3.60 6.77 -16.40
CA LYS A 132 4.62 7.60 -15.74
C LYS A 132 3.98 8.75 -14.99
N GLY A 133 4.42 9.00 -13.75
CA GLY A 133 4.04 10.14 -12.94
C GLY A 133 4.66 11.45 -13.43
N GLY A 134 4.23 12.55 -12.84
CA GLY A 134 4.69 13.90 -13.19
C GLY A 134 6.12 14.21 -12.72
N ASN A 135 6.65 13.47 -11.75
CA ASN A 135 7.93 13.74 -11.10
C ASN A 135 8.04 15.19 -10.59
N ARG A 136 6.95 15.68 -9.99
CA ARG A 136 6.79 17.06 -9.56
C ARG A 136 5.91 17.16 -8.31
N LEU A 137 5.91 18.35 -7.71
CA LEU A 137 4.87 18.78 -6.79
C LEU A 137 3.97 19.78 -7.50
N THR A 138 2.66 19.61 -7.36
CA THR A 138 1.66 20.58 -7.81
C THR A 138 1.04 21.25 -6.61
N LEU A 139 0.92 22.57 -6.66
CA LEU A 139 0.24 23.38 -5.65
C LEU A 139 -1.18 23.67 -6.13
N LEU A 140 -2.13 23.50 -5.21
CA LEU A 140 -3.52 23.90 -5.37
C LEU A 140 -3.80 25.00 -4.34
N ARG A 141 -4.47 26.08 -4.76
CA ARG A 141 -4.86 27.21 -3.89
C ARG A 141 -6.31 27.59 -4.14
N ASP A 142 -7.05 27.68 -3.06
CA ASP A 142 -8.36 28.30 -2.93
C ASP A 142 -8.10 29.75 -2.48
N ALA A 143 -8.17 30.70 -3.42
CA ALA A 143 -7.66 32.06 -3.21
C ALA A 143 -8.64 32.92 -2.39
N ASP A 144 -9.95 32.66 -2.45
CA ASP A 144 -10.98 33.42 -1.74
C ASP A 144 -11.66 32.64 -0.59
N GLY A 145 -11.29 31.35 -0.42
CA GLY A 145 -11.75 30.52 0.67
C GLY A 145 -13.15 29.91 0.49
N ASP A 146 -13.66 29.90 -0.74
CA ASP A 146 -15.01 29.39 -1.05
C ASP A 146 -15.08 27.86 -1.24
N GLY A 147 -13.91 27.22 -1.29
CA GLY A 147 -13.76 25.76 -1.47
C GLY A 147 -13.54 25.35 -2.92
N THR A 148 -13.49 26.31 -3.85
CA THR A 148 -13.01 26.16 -5.22
C THR A 148 -11.51 26.44 -5.25
N TYR A 149 -10.75 25.68 -6.04
CA TYR A 149 -9.30 25.86 -6.12
C TYR A 149 -8.95 26.42 -7.50
N GLU A 150 -8.90 27.79 -7.59
CA GLU A 150 -8.71 28.51 -8.86
C GLU A 150 -7.27 28.37 -9.38
N MET A 151 -6.32 28.15 -8.49
CA MET A 151 -4.93 28.01 -8.88
C MET A 151 -4.49 26.55 -8.79
N GLN A 152 -4.05 26.02 -9.92
CA GLN A 152 -3.32 24.76 -10.04
C GLN A 152 -2.01 25.03 -10.78
N GLY A 153 -0.87 24.90 -10.10
CA GLY A 153 0.44 25.22 -10.66
C GLY A 153 1.55 24.28 -10.21
N VAL A 154 2.61 24.19 -10.99
CA VAL A 154 3.79 23.41 -10.61
C VAL A 154 4.57 24.15 -9.51
N PHE A 155 4.68 23.54 -8.33
CA PHE A 155 5.47 24.06 -7.22
C PHE A 155 6.97 23.72 -7.35
N ALA A 156 7.29 22.48 -7.66
CA ALA A 156 8.65 21.98 -7.91
C ALA A 156 8.62 20.87 -8.95
N GLU A 157 9.63 20.78 -9.79
CA GLU A 157 9.75 19.77 -10.86
C GLU A 157 11.11 19.06 -10.81
N ASN A 158 11.29 18.09 -11.72
CA ASN A 158 12.51 17.31 -11.83
C ASN A 158 12.85 16.50 -10.56
N LEU A 159 11.82 16.08 -9.83
CA LEU A 159 11.94 15.17 -8.69
C LEU A 159 12.05 13.71 -9.18
N ASN A 160 12.50 12.82 -8.30
CA ASN A 160 12.63 11.40 -8.63
C ASN A 160 11.52 10.57 -7.97
N ALA A 161 10.37 10.43 -8.65
CA ALA A 161 9.20 9.73 -8.13
C ALA A 161 8.85 10.18 -6.69
N PRO A 162 8.48 11.45 -6.47
CA PRO A 162 8.14 11.96 -5.14
C PRO A 162 6.91 11.24 -4.60
N TYR A 163 6.89 11.01 -3.27
CA TYR A 163 5.78 10.36 -2.61
C TYR A 163 5.41 11.03 -1.29
N GLY A 164 6.19 10.87 -0.22
CA GLY A 164 5.92 11.43 1.10
C GLY A 164 6.30 12.91 1.20
N LEU A 165 5.51 13.68 1.93
CA LEU A 165 5.69 15.11 2.12
C LEU A 165 5.62 15.46 3.61
N ALA A 166 6.45 16.40 4.07
CA ALA A 166 6.35 16.97 5.42
C ALA A 166 6.83 18.41 5.42
N LEU A 167 6.18 19.27 6.18
CA LEU A 167 6.63 20.66 6.44
C LEU A 167 7.04 20.77 7.89
N VAL A 168 8.29 21.15 8.14
CA VAL A 168 8.86 21.28 9.48
C VAL A 168 9.71 22.54 9.56
N ASN A 169 9.39 23.44 10.48
CA ASN A 169 10.20 24.62 10.80
C ASN A 169 10.64 25.42 9.57
N GLY A 170 9.71 25.67 8.62
CA GLY A 170 10.00 26.42 7.38
C GLY A 170 10.81 25.64 6.35
N SER A 171 10.92 24.32 6.50
CA SER A 171 11.53 23.41 5.52
C SER A 171 10.50 22.43 5.00
N LEU A 172 10.33 22.38 3.68
CA LEU A 172 9.51 21.36 3.01
C LEU A 172 10.41 20.18 2.65
N PHE A 173 10.10 19.03 3.23
CA PHE A 173 10.76 17.76 2.94
C PHE A 173 9.93 16.94 1.94
N VAL A 174 10.62 16.33 0.99
CA VAL A 174 10.05 15.46 -0.03
C VAL A 174 10.81 14.14 -0.04
N ALA A 175 10.11 13.05 0.19
CA ALA A 175 10.67 11.71 0.03
C ALA A 175 10.51 11.26 -1.42
N ASN A 176 11.61 11.36 -2.17
CA ASN A 176 11.78 10.73 -3.47
C ASN A 176 12.04 9.22 -3.30
N GLN A 177 11.98 8.46 -4.40
CA GLN A 177 12.25 7.01 -4.32
C GLN A 177 13.67 6.64 -3.87
N ASP A 178 14.63 7.58 -3.91
CA ASP A 178 16.07 7.38 -3.68
C ASP A 178 16.68 8.32 -2.63
N ALA A 179 15.95 9.34 -2.20
CA ALA A 179 16.45 10.32 -1.24
C ALA A 179 15.32 11.08 -0.55
N VAL A 180 15.58 11.58 0.66
CA VAL A 180 14.82 12.69 1.22
C VAL A 180 15.52 13.98 0.81
N VAL A 181 14.78 14.88 0.17
CA VAL A 181 15.27 16.20 -0.22
C VAL A 181 14.51 17.29 0.51
N ARG A 182 15.14 18.46 0.66
CA ARG A 182 14.62 19.61 1.40
C ARG A 182 14.60 20.85 0.51
N PHE A 183 13.50 21.59 0.57
CA PHE A 183 13.37 22.97 0.08
C PHE A 183 13.22 23.92 1.27
N ASP A 184 13.79 25.10 1.17
CA ASP A 184 13.41 26.20 2.05
C ASP A 184 12.01 26.67 1.66
N TYR A 185 11.10 26.79 2.64
CA TYR A 185 9.70 27.13 2.42
C TYR A 185 9.32 28.41 3.16
N VAL A 186 8.66 29.29 2.44
CA VAL A 186 8.05 30.50 3.00
C VAL A 186 6.55 30.41 2.77
N ASP A 187 5.76 30.69 3.80
CA ASP A 187 4.30 30.59 3.72
C ASP A 187 3.73 31.48 2.60
N GLY A 188 2.79 30.92 1.84
CA GLY A 188 2.16 31.59 0.69
C GLY A 188 2.96 31.56 -0.62
N GLN A 189 4.19 31.02 -0.65
CA GLN A 189 4.90 30.87 -1.93
C GLN A 189 4.20 29.84 -2.84
N THR A 190 4.22 30.12 -4.16
CA THR A 190 3.56 29.28 -5.18
C THR A 190 4.53 28.41 -5.97
N THR A 191 5.83 28.65 -5.83
CA THR A 191 6.90 27.90 -6.49
C THR A 191 8.09 27.75 -5.55
N ALA A 192 8.84 26.67 -5.67
CA ALA A 192 10.04 26.44 -4.90
C ALA A 192 11.14 27.46 -5.24
N ASN A 193 11.89 27.91 -4.24
CA ASN A 193 13.02 28.81 -4.41
C ASN A 193 14.30 28.03 -4.75
N GLY A 194 14.43 27.62 -6.03
CA GLY A 194 15.59 26.90 -6.49
C GLY A 194 15.52 25.37 -6.32
N PRO A 195 16.61 24.64 -6.62
CA PRO A 195 16.67 23.21 -6.51
C PRO A 195 16.70 22.74 -5.05
N PRO A 196 16.18 21.52 -4.77
CA PRO A 196 16.24 20.97 -3.43
C PRO A 196 17.65 20.55 -3.02
N VAL A 197 17.89 20.52 -1.71
CA VAL A 197 19.10 19.98 -1.10
C VAL A 197 18.81 18.56 -0.61
N THR A 198 19.68 17.60 -0.95
CA THR A 198 19.57 16.24 -0.41
C THR A 198 19.88 16.23 1.09
N LEU A 199 18.92 15.78 1.91
CA LEU A 199 19.11 15.58 3.34
C LEU A 199 19.80 14.24 3.61
N THR A 200 19.29 13.14 3.02
CA THR A 200 19.86 11.79 3.14
C THR A 200 19.44 10.94 1.95
N THR A 201 20.25 9.94 1.61
CA THR A 201 19.91 8.95 0.58
C THR A 201 19.07 7.81 1.16
N LEU A 202 18.25 7.21 0.32
CA LEU A 202 17.38 6.07 0.67
C LEU A 202 17.72 4.85 -0.19
N PRO A 203 17.57 3.63 0.33
CA PRO A 203 17.79 2.40 -0.45
C PRO A 203 16.90 2.37 -1.70
N SER A 204 17.50 2.27 -2.90
CA SER A 204 16.78 2.38 -4.18
C SER A 204 17.31 1.50 -5.32
N GLU A 205 18.35 0.70 -5.12
CA GLU A 205 19.01 -0.07 -6.20
C GLU A 205 18.08 -1.01 -6.97
N ILE A 206 17.27 -1.81 -6.26
CA ILE A 206 16.25 -2.70 -6.86
C ILE A 206 14.89 -2.02 -6.84
N ASN A 207 14.54 -1.47 -5.70
CA ASN A 207 13.36 -0.64 -5.44
C ASN A 207 12.03 -1.27 -5.87
N HIS A 208 11.81 -2.54 -5.52
CA HIS A 208 10.58 -3.27 -5.83
C HIS A 208 9.35 -2.53 -5.26
N HIS A 209 9.38 -2.19 -3.97
CA HIS A 209 8.47 -1.26 -3.34
C HIS A 209 9.16 0.11 -3.29
N TRP A 210 8.80 0.96 -4.23
CA TRP A 210 9.48 2.25 -4.47
C TRP A 210 8.96 3.39 -3.59
N THR A 211 7.72 3.28 -3.11
CA THR A 211 7.08 4.31 -2.28
C THR A 211 7.89 4.59 -1.03
N LYS A 212 8.01 5.86 -0.70
CA LYS A 212 8.68 6.35 0.50
C LYS A 212 7.68 7.24 1.25
N ALA A 213 6.78 6.58 2.00
CA ALA A 213 5.85 7.29 2.88
C ALA A 213 6.64 8.11 3.89
N MET A 214 6.18 9.30 4.23
CA MET A 214 6.86 10.16 5.19
C MET A 214 5.86 10.96 6.03
N THR A 215 6.20 11.12 7.31
CA THR A 215 5.57 12.08 8.21
C THR A 215 6.63 12.64 9.15
N ALA A 216 6.33 13.78 9.83
CA ALA A 216 7.22 14.36 10.82
C ALA A 216 6.76 14.05 12.24
N SER A 217 7.69 13.97 13.19
CA SER A 217 7.37 13.93 14.61
C SER A 217 6.67 15.23 15.03
N ALA A 218 5.85 15.16 16.08
CA ALA A 218 5.07 16.31 16.56
C ALA A 218 5.93 17.52 16.97
N ASP A 219 7.16 17.27 17.43
CA ASP A 219 8.13 18.29 17.81
C ASP A 219 8.98 18.78 16.62
N GLY A 220 8.81 18.21 15.44
CA GLY A 220 9.54 18.54 14.22
C GLY A 220 11.04 18.18 14.24
N ARG A 221 11.48 17.32 15.16
CA ARG A 221 12.88 16.90 15.23
C ARG A 221 13.20 15.78 14.26
N PHE A 222 12.25 14.90 14.01
CA PHE A 222 12.44 13.70 13.22
C PHE A 222 11.47 13.62 12.06
N LEU A 223 11.93 12.99 11.00
CA LEU A 223 11.11 12.49 9.91
C LEU A 223 11.06 10.96 10.01
N TYR A 224 9.87 10.40 9.92
CA TYR A 224 9.68 8.95 9.80
C TYR A 224 9.45 8.60 8.33
N VAL A 225 10.25 7.66 7.81
CA VAL A 225 10.19 7.28 6.38
C VAL A 225 9.99 5.77 6.25
N GLY A 226 8.92 5.39 5.56
CA GLY A 226 8.63 4.01 5.23
C GLY A 226 9.48 3.51 4.06
N ILE A 227 10.21 2.43 4.27
CA ILE A 227 11.06 1.77 3.27
C ILE A 227 10.53 0.37 3.01
N GLY A 228 9.85 0.16 1.90
CA GLY A 228 9.32 -1.16 1.53
C GLY A 228 10.38 -2.16 1.11
N SER A 229 10.07 -3.45 1.16
CA SER A 229 10.96 -4.55 0.78
C SER A 229 11.33 -4.53 -0.71
N ASN A 230 12.41 -5.23 -1.07
CA ASN A 230 12.82 -5.43 -2.47
C ASN A 230 12.17 -6.65 -3.14
N SER A 231 11.36 -7.39 -2.40
CA SER A 231 10.75 -8.62 -2.89
C SER A 231 9.39 -8.85 -2.23
N ASN A 232 8.64 -9.83 -2.72
CA ASN A 232 7.43 -10.29 -2.06
C ASN A 232 7.76 -11.05 -0.77
N ILE A 233 8.67 -12.03 -0.86
CA ILE A 233 9.07 -12.89 0.25
C ILE A 233 10.51 -13.41 0.05
N THR A 234 11.46 -12.51 -0.01
CA THR A 234 12.90 -12.82 -0.11
C THR A 234 13.34 -13.61 -1.36
N GLU A 235 12.58 -13.61 -2.43
CA GLU A 235 12.96 -14.27 -3.70
C GLU A 235 14.21 -13.68 -4.37
N ARG A 236 14.72 -12.57 -3.84
CA ARG A 236 16.00 -11.95 -4.21
C ARG A 236 17.11 -12.20 -3.21
N GLY A 237 16.83 -13.03 -2.17
CA GLY A 237 17.73 -13.29 -1.05
C GLY A 237 17.63 -12.23 0.05
N LEU A 238 17.95 -12.62 1.29
CA LEU A 238 17.90 -11.73 2.46
C LEU A 238 18.85 -10.52 2.33
N ALA A 239 19.99 -10.68 1.66
CA ALA A 239 20.92 -9.58 1.45
C ALA A 239 20.32 -8.42 0.63
N ALA A 240 19.37 -8.70 -0.27
CA ALA A 240 18.67 -7.66 -1.02
C ALA A 240 17.69 -6.85 -0.17
N GLU A 241 17.39 -7.33 1.03
CA GLU A 241 16.47 -6.68 1.98
C GLU A 241 17.20 -5.85 3.06
N GLN A 242 18.52 -5.71 2.93
CA GLN A 242 19.29 -4.86 3.83
C GLN A 242 18.72 -3.43 3.87
N ASP A 243 18.48 -2.90 5.07
CA ASP A 243 17.91 -1.56 5.33
C ASP A 243 16.52 -1.31 4.72
N ARG A 244 15.75 -2.38 4.50
CA ARG A 244 14.40 -2.34 3.90
C ARG A 244 13.36 -3.07 4.78
N ALA A 245 12.08 -3.01 4.37
CA ALA A 245 10.94 -3.53 5.13
C ALA A 245 10.88 -2.96 6.56
N MET A 246 10.97 -1.62 6.68
CA MET A 246 11.08 -0.94 7.95
C MET A 246 10.63 0.53 7.88
N VAL A 247 10.53 1.15 9.02
CA VAL A 247 10.42 2.60 9.16
C VAL A 247 11.77 3.13 9.66
N TRP A 248 12.31 4.13 8.96
CA TRP A 248 13.48 4.89 9.41
C TRP A 248 13.04 6.12 10.19
N GLU A 249 13.79 6.43 11.27
CA GLU A 249 13.77 7.72 11.94
C GLU A 249 14.98 8.52 11.46
N ILE A 250 14.75 9.71 10.92
CA ILE A 250 15.76 10.58 10.33
C ILE A 250 15.75 11.92 11.08
N ASP A 251 16.86 12.36 11.61
CA ASP A 251 17.00 13.72 12.18
C ASP A 251 16.81 14.75 11.06
N ALA A 252 15.78 15.59 11.18
CA ALA A 252 15.35 16.53 10.14
C ALA A 252 16.39 17.62 9.84
N ARG A 253 17.35 17.85 10.73
CA ARG A 253 18.42 18.85 10.57
C ARG A 253 19.69 18.27 9.95
N THR A 254 20.06 17.05 10.34
CA THR A 254 21.37 16.46 9.99
C THR A 254 21.29 15.37 8.94
N GLY A 255 20.11 14.73 8.76
CA GLY A 255 19.94 13.56 7.91
C GLY A 255 20.45 12.25 8.53
N ALA A 256 20.99 12.28 9.74
CA ALA A 256 21.37 11.08 10.47
C ALA A 256 20.12 10.21 10.71
N HIS A 257 20.23 8.90 10.49
CA HIS A 257 19.09 8.01 10.56
C HIS A 257 19.40 6.70 11.30
N ARG A 258 18.34 6.05 11.77
CA ARG A 258 18.37 4.70 12.33
C ARG A 258 17.10 3.93 11.95
N PRO A 259 17.11 2.59 12.00
CA PRO A 259 15.86 1.83 12.03
C PRO A 259 15.03 2.24 13.25
N TYR A 260 13.74 2.59 13.01
CA TYR A 260 12.78 2.85 14.07
C TYR A 260 12.00 1.58 14.40
N ALA A 261 11.43 0.93 13.37
CA ALA A 261 10.76 -0.36 13.50
C ALA A 261 11.05 -1.21 12.25
N THR A 262 11.09 -2.52 12.40
CA THR A 262 11.49 -3.47 11.35
C THR A 262 10.41 -4.52 11.10
N GLY A 263 10.52 -5.28 10.00
CA GLY A 263 9.57 -6.34 9.68
C GLY A 263 8.21 -5.85 9.16
N ILE A 264 8.09 -4.59 8.76
CA ILE A 264 6.92 -4.02 8.08
C ILE A 264 7.18 -4.12 6.58
N ARG A 265 6.55 -5.08 5.90
CA ARG A 265 6.89 -5.41 4.51
C ARG A 265 6.89 -4.22 3.57
N ASN A 266 5.82 -3.44 3.55
CA ASN A 266 5.72 -2.24 2.71
C ASN A 266 4.87 -1.17 3.40
N PRO A 267 5.47 -0.33 4.26
CA PRO A 267 4.78 0.79 4.91
C PRO A 267 4.51 1.89 3.86
N THR A 268 3.27 2.01 3.44
CA THR A 268 2.83 2.83 2.30
C THR A 268 2.29 4.19 2.67
N ALA A 269 1.84 4.37 3.91
CA ALA A 269 1.54 5.68 4.47
C ALA A 269 1.85 5.70 5.97
N LEU A 270 2.24 6.89 6.44
CA LEU A 270 2.60 7.17 7.83
C LEU A 270 1.87 8.42 8.29
N THR A 271 1.43 8.43 9.55
CA THR A 271 0.79 9.59 10.16
C THR A 271 1.04 9.61 11.67
N ILE A 272 0.93 10.79 12.29
CA ILE A 272 0.99 10.95 13.74
C ILE A 272 -0.44 11.07 14.28
N GLN A 273 -0.75 10.27 15.29
CA GLN A 273 -2.04 10.37 15.98
C GLN A 273 -2.10 11.67 16.79
N PRO A 274 -3.11 12.53 16.54
CA PRO A 274 -3.29 13.75 17.32
C PRO A 274 -3.47 13.45 18.81
N GLY A 275 -2.90 14.30 19.67
CA GLY A 275 -3.03 14.20 21.12
C GLY A 275 -2.11 13.18 21.79
N THR A 276 -1.78 12.06 21.15
CA THR A 276 -0.87 11.05 21.72
C THR A 276 0.55 11.15 21.18
N GLY A 277 0.73 11.67 19.96
CA GLY A 277 2.02 11.69 19.25
C GLY A 277 2.47 10.31 18.75
N THR A 278 1.62 9.29 18.84
CA THR A 278 1.93 7.95 18.38
C THR A 278 2.06 7.93 16.84
N LEU A 279 3.13 7.31 16.35
CA LEU A 279 3.31 7.04 14.93
C LEU A 279 2.42 5.86 14.51
N TRP A 280 1.68 6.04 13.42
CA TRP A 280 0.85 5.00 12.80
C TRP A 280 1.27 4.77 11.35
N ALA A 281 1.11 3.53 10.90
CA ALA A 281 1.37 3.12 9.52
C ALA A 281 0.22 2.29 8.97
N VAL A 282 -0.04 2.41 7.66
CA VAL A 282 -0.66 1.33 6.89
C VAL A 282 0.40 0.61 6.09
N ALA A 283 0.26 -0.70 5.99
CA ALA A 283 1.23 -1.54 5.30
C ALA A 283 0.54 -2.56 4.39
N ASN A 284 1.17 -2.78 3.23
CA ASN A 284 0.76 -3.83 2.30
C ASN A 284 1.57 -5.09 2.59
N GLU A 285 0.85 -6.18 2.84
CA GLU A 285 1.42 -7.46 3.18
C GLU A 285 1.75 -8.33 1.96
N ARG A 286 2.31 -9.50 2.24
CA ARG A 286 2.81 -10.40 1.21
C ARG A 286 1.70 -11.07 0.41
N ASP A 287 2.01 -11.32 -0.85
CA ASP A 287 1.16 -12.02 -1.81
C ASP A 287 1.48 -13.53 -1.87
N GLU A 288 0.69 -14.28 -2.63
CA GLU A 288 0.97 -15.66 -3.08
C GLU A 288 0.80 -16.75 -2.00
N ILE A 289 -0.05 -16.52 -1.01
CA ILE A 289 -0.54 -17.58 -0.10
C ILE A 289 -2.06 -17.64 0.02
N GLY A 290 -2.74 -17.17 -1.00
CA GLY A 290 -4.19 -17.21 -1.14
C GLY A 290 -4.81 -15.83 -1.30
N PRO A 291 -6.06 -15.78 -1.78
CA PRO A 291 -6.79 -14.53 -1.97
C PRO A 291 -7.20 -13.89 -0.63
N ASP A 292 -7.27 -14.67 0.45
CA ASP A 292 -7.75 -14.25 1.75
C ASP A 292 -6.63 -14.11 2.80
N LEU A 293 -5.34 -14.09 2.36
CA LEU A 293 -4.17 -14.02 3.22
C LEU A 293 -3.00 -13.37 2.47
N VAL A 294 -2.22 -12.44 3.06
CA VAL A 294 -2.24 -11.88 4.41
C VAL A 294 -3.04 -10.58 4.41
N PRO A 295 -3.76 -10.21 5.49
CA PRO A 295 -4.43 -8.92 5.54
C PRO A 295 -3.42 -7.76 5.52
N ASP A 296 -3.67 -6.77 4.69
CA ASP A 296 -3.08 -5.44 4.84
C ASP A 296 -3.55 -4.84 6.17
N TYR A 297 -2.79 -3.92 6.77
CA TYR A 297 -3.10 -3.50 8.13
C TYR A 297 -2.84 -2.03 8.42
N LEU A 298 -3.49 -1.55 9.48
CA LEU A 298 -3.23 -0.31 10.18
C LEU A 298 -2.61 -0.64 11.54
N THR A 299 -1.49 -0.02 11.90
CA THR A 299 -0.81 -0.30 13.17
C THR A 299 -0.10 0.91 13.74
N SER A 300 -0.07 0.99 15.08
CA SER A 300 0.88 1.85 15.78
C SER A 300 2.29 1.33 15.58
N VAL A 301 3.23 2.20 15.27
CA VAL A 301 4.64 1.82 15.06
C VAL A 301 5.44 2.08 16.34
N GLN A 302 5.98 1.01 16.93
CA GLN A 302 6.71 1.07 18.19
C GLN A 302 8.22 1.07 17.93
N ASP A 303 8.95 1.95 18.64
CA ASP A 303 10.41 2.01 18.54
C ASP A 303 11.06 0.69 18.93
N GLY A 304 11.95 0.16 18.08
CA GLY A 304 12.65 -1.11 18.26
C GLY A 304 11.82 -2.36 17.95
N ALA A 305 10.53 -2.24 17.64
CA ALA A 305 9.68 -3.40 17.38
C ALA A 305 9.95 -4.08 16.04
N PHE A 306 9.59 -5.37 15.98
CA PHE A 306 9.62 -6.20 14.79
C PHE A 306 8.21 -6.73 14.47
N TYR A 307 7.74 -6.54 13.22
CA TYR A 307 6.38 -6.85 12.77
C TYR A 307 6.27 -8.13 11.93
N GLY A 308 7.33 -8.93 11.84
CA GLY A 308 7.31 -10.31 11.36
C GLY A 308 7.95 -10.52 9.99
N TRP A 309 7.73 -9.66 8.99
CA TRP A 309 8.29 -9.88 7.66
C TRP A 309 9.83 -9.91 7.68
N PRO A 310 10.52 -10.85 7.01
CA PRO A 310 9.98 -11.86 6.11
C PRO A 310 9.64 -13.20 6.78
N PHE A 311 9.96 -13.41 8.06
CA PHE A 311 9.94 -14.72 8.72
C PHE A 311 8.56 -15.16 9.20
N SER A 312 7.71 -14.19 9.49
CA SER A 312 6.32 -14.40 9.91
C SER A 312 5.40 -13.29 9.39
N TYR A 313 4.10 -13.48 9.53
CA TYR A 313 3.07 -12.51 9.20
C TYR A 313 2.03 -12.47 10.33
N TRP A 314 1.35 -11.34 10.48
CA TRP A 314 0.35 -11.11 11.52
C TRP A 314 0.82 -11.63 12.89
N GLY A 315 1.95 -11.09 13.37
CA GLY A 315 2.66 -11.59 14.55
C GLY A 315 3.51 -12.82 14.25
N GLN A 316 3.26 -13.91 14.98
CA GLN A 316 4.15 -15.09 15.00
C GLN A 316 3.71 -16.21 14.06
N ASN A 317 2.82 -15.96 13.08
CA ASN A 317 2.47 -16.95 12.07
C ASN A 317 3.65 -17.16 11.12
N VAL A 318 4.35 -18.28 11.22
CA VAL A 318 5.58 -18.54 10.47
C VAL A 318 5.32 -18.55 8.97
N ASP A 319 6.11 -17.81 8.20
CA ASP A 319 6.18 -17.98 6.75
C ASP A 319 7.34 -18.91 6.38
N PRO A 320 7.08 -20.17 5.99
CA PRO A 320 8.13 -21.16 5.75
C PRO A 320 8.93 -20.89 4.45
N ARG A 321 8.54 -19.90 3.65
CA ARG A 321 9.24 -19.54 2.40
C ARG A 321 10.46 -18.66 2.63
N ALA A 322 10.52 -17.91 3.73
CA ALA A 322 11.71 -17.16 4.10
C ALA A 322 12.77 -18.14 4.62
N GLN A 323 13.94 -18.19 3.98
CA GLN A 323 15.02 -19.10 4.35
C GLN A 323 16.39 -18.37 4.33
N PRO A 324 17.28 -18.67 5.31
CA PRO A 324 17.02 -19.49 6.50
C PRO A 324 15.98 -18.85 7.42
N GLN A 325 15.25 -19.67 8.18
CA GLN A 325 14.35 -19.19 9.23
C GLN A 325 15.12 -18.59 10.40
N ASP A 326 14.46 -17.64 11.07
CA ASP A 326 14.96 -17.01 12.30
C ASP A 326 13.90 -17.13 13.42
N PRO A 327 13.93 -18.22 14.21
CA PRO A 327 12.94 -18.44 15.27
C PRO A 327 12.95 -17.37 16.36
N GLU A 328 14.09 -16.73 16.64
CA GLU A 328 14.19 -15.65 17.63
C GLU A 328 13.45 -14.41 17.13
N LYS A 329 13.63 -14.07 15.85
CA LYS A 329 12.87 -13.00 15.21
C LYS A 329 11.36 -13.29 15.21
N VAL A 330 10.96 -14.51 14.86
CA VAL A 330 9.53 -14.91 14.90
C VAL A 330 8.98 -14.74 16.32
N ALA A 331 9.71 -15.21 17.35
CA ALA A 331 9.28 -15.09 18.74
C ALA A 331 9.16 -13.63 19.22
N SER A 332 9.93 -12.71 18.63
CA SER A 332 9.88 -11.27 18.94
C SER A 332 8.83 -10.50 18.14
N ALA A 333 8.21 -11.13 17.13
CA ALA A 333 7.26 -10.46 16.25
C ALA A 333 5.97 -10.09 17.00
N ILE A 334 5.56 -8.82 16.85
CA ILE A 334 4.29 -8.33 17.38
C ILE A 334 3.23 -8.31 16.28
N ALA A 335 1.96 -8.54 16.66
CA ALA A 335 0.86 -8.44 15.73
C ALA A 335 0.50 -6.95 15.49
N PRO A 336 0.08 -6.59 14.25
CA PRO A 336 -0.52 -5.29 13.98
C PRO A 336 -1.80 -5.04 14.79
N ASP A 337 -2.17 -3.75 14.95
CA ASP A 337 -3.34 -3.37 15.75
C ASP A 337 -4.67 -3.67 15.03
N TYR A 338 -4.72 -3.59 13.67
CA TYR A 338 -5.99 -3.69 12.95
C TYR A 338 -5.81 -4.19 11.52
N ALA A 339 -6.51 -5.25 11.16
CA ALA A 339 -6.57 -5.77 9.80
C ALA A 339 -7.56 -4.99 8.94
N LEU A 340 -7.15 -4.63 7.72
CA LEU A 340 -7.97 -3.94 6.73
C LEU A 340 -8.62 -4.91 5.72
N GLY A 341 -8.23 -6.17 5.77
CA GLY A 341 -8.56 -7.19 4.78
C GLY A 341 -7.42 -7.48 3.83
N SER A 342 -7.45 -8.67 3.23
CA SER A 342 -6.36 -9.14 2.39
C SER A 342 -6.37 -8.44 1.03
N HIS A 343 -5.21 -7.90 0.65
CA HIS A 343 -4.94 -7.32 -0.67
C HIS A 343 -5.74 -6.06 -1.01
N VAL A 344 -6.25 -5.32 -0.03
CA VAL A 344 -6.95 -4.05 -0.27
C VAL A 344 -6.03 -2.95 -0.83
N ALA A 345 -4.72 -3.15 -0.69
CA ALA A 345 -3.67 -2.21 -1.09
C ALA A 345 -3.85 -0.85 -0.41
N ALA A 346 -3.77 -0.81 0.92
CA ALA A 346 -3.82 0.41 1.69
C ALA A 346 -2.62 1.32 1.34
N LEU A 347 -2.87 2.53 0.80
CA LEU A 347 -1.83 3.46 0.33
C LEU A 347 -1.90 4.84 0.98
N GLY A 348 -2.90 5.14 1.78
CA GLY A 348 -3.08 6.41 2.46
C GLY A 348 -3.64 6.23 3.85
N VAL A 349 -3.23 7.07 4.80
CA VAL A 349 -3.83 7.13 6.15
C VAL A 349 -3.80 8.56 6.67
N SER A 350 -4.90 9.01 7.26
CA SER A 350 -5.00 10.30 7.93
C SER A 350 -5.96 10.20 9.11
N PHE A 351 -5.54 10.69 10.27
CA PHE A 351 -6.48 10.82 11.39
C PHE A 351 -7.54 11.87 11.09
N SER A 352 -8.72 11.60 11.57
CA SER A 352 -9.84 12.51 11.57
C SER A 352 -9.67 13.62 12.62
N ASN A 353 -10.57 14.58 12.60
CA ASN A 353 -10.67 15.62 13.62
C ASN A 353 -12.16 15.93 13.94
N ALA A 354 -12.38 16.70 14.98
CA ALA A 354 -13.74 17.04 15.44
C ALA A 354 -14.60 17.77 14.38
N ALA A 355 -13.97 18.45 13.42
CA ALA A 355 -14.69 19.18 12.37
C ALA A 355 -15.36 18.25 11.31
N MET A 356 -14.92 16.99 11.23
CA MET A 356 -15.62 15.96 10.45
C MET A 356 -17.02 15.68 11.02
N GLY A 357 -17.19 15.75 12.32
CA GLY A 357 -18.47 15.60 13.01
C GLY A 357 -18.98 14.16 13.13
N GLY A 358 -19.99 13.98 14.00
CA GLY A 358 -20.66 12.69 14.18
C GLY A 358 -19.72 11.54 14.52
N GLN A 359 -20.01 10.38 13.96
CA GLN A 359 -19.21 9.16 14.14
C GLN A 359 -17.84 9.20 13.47
N PHE A 360 -17.57 10.19 12.62
CA PHE A 360 -16.33 10.34 11.88
C PHE A 360 -15.33 11.30 12.56
N ALA A 361 -15.61 11.78 13.79
CA ALA A 361 -14.79 12.73 14.51
C ALA A 361 -13.53 12.12 15.15
N ASP A 362 -13.55 10.83 15.50
CA ASP A 362 -12.44 10.12 16.18
C ASP A 362 -12.15 8.79 15.49
N GLY A 363 -11.07 8.75 14.73
CA GLY A 363 -10.64 7.60 13.96
C GLY A 363 -9.67 7.96 12.85
N ALA A 364 -9.43 7.02 11.94
CA ALA A 364 -8.53 7.17 10.82
C ALA A 364 -9.21 6.83 9.49
N PHE A 365 -9.03 7.67 8.47
CA PHE A 365 -9.37 7.35 7.10
C PHE A 365 -8.22 6.59 6.45
N VAL A 366 -8.55 5.53 5.71
CA VAL A 366 -7.59 4.71 4.98
C VAL A 366 -7.99 4.64 3.52
N GLY A 367 -7.07 5.04 2.62
CA GLY A 367 -7.25 4.90 1.19
C GLY A 367 -6.86 3.50 0.73
N GLU A 368 -7.81 2.73 0.24
CA GLU A 368 -7.64 1.38 -0.30
C GLU A 368 -7.61 1.45 -1.82
N HIS A 369 -6.43 1.28 -2.40
CA HIS A 369 -6.19 1.41 -3.84
C HIS A 369 -6.88 0.32 -4.66
N GLY A 370 -7.03 -0.87 -4.07
CA GLY A 370 -7.72 -2.01 -4.66
C GLY A 370 -6.82 -3.16 -5.09
N SER A 371 -7.38 -4.34 -5.03
CA SER A 371 -6.69 -5.61 -5.27
C SER A 371 -6.38 -5.83 -6.76
N TRP A 372 -5.33 -6.60 -7.03
CA TRP A 372 -4.99 -7.11 -8.35
C TRP A 372 -4.88 -8.65 -8.39
N ASN A 373 -4.83 -9.28 -7.23
CA ASN A 373 -4.52 -10.69 -7.00
C ASN A 373 -5.65 -11.43 -6.27
N ARG A 374 -6.89 -11.07 -6.60
CA ARG A 374 -8.12 -11.74 -6.16
C ARG A 374 -9.04 -11.97 -7.37
N SER A 375 -9.87 -13.01 -7.30
CA SER A 375 -10.98 -13.23 -8.25
C SER A 375 -12.07 -12.15 -8.11
N ASP A 376 -12.37 -11.80 -6.85
CA ASP A 376 -13.34 -10.76 -6.50
C ASP A 376 -12.57 -9.50 -6.05
N PRO A 377 -12.59 -8.41 -6.82
CA PRO A 377 -11.90 -7.19 -6.47
C PRO A 377 -12.38 -6.62 -5.14
N VAL A 378 -11.43 -6.24 -4.27
CA VAL A 378 -11.68 -5.57 -2.97
C VAL A 378 -10.89 -4.28 -2.88
N GLY A 379 -11.23 -3.43 -1.92
CA GLY A 379 -10.69 -2.08 -1.81
C GLY A 379 -11.40 -1.15 -2.80
N TYR A 380 -10.66 -0.30 -3.52
CA TYR A 380 -11.21 0.73 -4.42
C TYR A 380 -12.16 1.69 -3.70
N LYS A 381 -11.80 2.10 -2.49
CA LYS A 381 -12.61 2.95 -1.62
C LYS A 381 -11.76 3.63 -0.56
N VAL A 382 -12.34 4.53 0.18
CA VAL A 382 -11.77 5.03 1.43
C VAL A 382 -12.65 4.52 2.57
N VAL A 383 -12.04 3.86 3.53
CA VAL A 383 -12.71 3.40 4.74
C VAL A 383 -12.34 4.30 5.92
N PHE A 384 -13.27 4.43 6.86
CA PHE A 384 -13.04 5.03 8.16
C PHE A 384 -12.93 3.91 9.20
N VAL A 385 -11.82 3.87 9.92
CA VAL A 385 -11.61 2.98 11.07
C VAL A 385 -11.88 3.78 12.33
N PRO A 386 -12.96 3.49 13.07
CA PRO A 386 -13.27 4.19 14.33
C PRO A 386 -12.18 3.92 15.38
N PHE A 387 -11.95 4.90 16.26
CA PHE A 387 -11.06 4.75 17.40
C PHE A 387 -11.83 4.91 18.71
N GLN A 388 -11.38 4.19 19.73
CA GLN A 388 -11.84 4.33 21.09
C GLN A 388 -10.64 4.24 22.04
N ASN A 389 -10.49 5.19 22.93
CA ASN A 389 -9.35 5.25 23.86
C ASN A 389 -7.99 5.20 23.15
N GLY A 390 -7.89 5.84 22.00
CA GLY A 390 -6.65 5.93 21.21
C GLY A 390 -6.28 4.66 20.42
N LYS A 391 -7.18 3.68 20.31
CA LYS A 391 -6.98 2.42 19.58
C LYS A 391 -8.12 2.18 18.59
N PRO A 392 -7.83 1.53 17.44
CA PRO A 392 -8.85 1.16 16.47
C PRO A 392 -9.86 0.19 17.11
N ALA A 393 -11.15 0.39 16.82
CA ALA A 393 -12.25 -0.35 17.38
C ALA A 393 -13.41 -0.51 16.40
N GLY A 394 -14.11 -1.63 16.48
CA GLY A 394 -15.28 -1.90 15.63
C GLY A 394 -14.90 -2.25 14.18
N GLU A 395 -15.92 -2.27 13.32
CA GLU A 395 -15.80 -2.55 11.89
C GLU A 395 -15.44 -1.27 11.12
N PRO A 396 -14.70 -1.38 10.00
CA PRO A 396 -14.44 -0.23 9.14
C PRO A 396 -15.73 0.20 8.43
N ILE A 397 -15.88 1.50 8.24
CA ILE A 397 -17.05 2.11 7.60
C ILE A 397 -16.65 2.63 6.23
N ASP A 398 -17.35 2.23 5.18
CA ASP A 398 -17.14 2.79 3.84
C ASP A 398 -17.47 4.28 3.85
N PHE A 399 -16.49 5.14 3.57
CA PHE A 399 -16.66 6.58 3.61
C PHE A 399 -16.69 7.22 2.20
N VAL A 400 -15.75 6.83 1.32
CA VAL A 400 -15.80 7.23 -0.08
C VAL A 400 -15.77 5.99 -0.94
N SER A 401 -16.79 5.78 -1.75
CA SER A 401 -16.96 4.58 -2.59
C SER A 401 -17.39 4.94 -4.02
N GLY A 402 -17.74 3.92 -4.83
CA GLY A 402 -18.14 4.13 -6.23
C GLY A 402 -16.97 4.23 -7.22
N PHE A 403 -15.72 4.03 -6.75
CA PHE A 403 -14.56 3.89 -7.64
C PHE A 403 -14.66 2.59 -8.44
N LEU A 404 -14.95 1.47 -7.80
CA LEU A 404 -15.27 0.21 -8.47
C LEU A 404 -16.71 0.28 -8.98
N VAL A 405 -16.89 0.11 -10.29
CA VAL A 405 -18.21 0.12 -10.94
C VAL A 405 -18.86 -1.24 -10.86
N ASP A 406 -18.08 -2.24 -11.17
CA ASP A 406 -18.40 -3.66 -11.12
C ASP A 406 -17.09 -4.45 -11.00
N GLU A 407 -17.16 -5.78 -10.96
CA GLU A 407 -15.98 -6.62 -10.85
C GLU A 407 -14.97 -6.49 -12.02
N GLY A 408 -15.36 -5.89 -13.12
CA GLY A 408 -14.53 -5.74 -14.32
C GLY A 408 -14.06 -4.32 -14.61
N ASN A 409 -14.64 -3.30 -13.97
CA ASN A 409 -14.40 -1.90 -14.31
C ASN A 409 -14.24 -1.02 -13.07
N THR A 410 -13.29 -0.07 -13.13
CA THR A 410 -13.07 0.92 -12.08
C THR A 410 -12.90 2.33 -12.67
N ARG A 411 -13.50 3.34 -12.03
CA ARG A 411 -13.36 4.75 -12.40
C ARG A 411 -12.15 5.41 -11.76
N GLY A 412 -11.70 4.89 -10.62
CA GLY A 412 -10.62 5.49 -9.85
C GLY A 412 -9.97 4.51 -8.90
N ARG A 413 -8.88 4.96 -8.28
CA ARG A 413 -8.10 4.21 -7.27
C ARG A 413 -7.60 5.18 -6.21
N PRO A 414 -8.18 5.18 -5.00
CA PRO A 414 -7.69 6.01 -3.90
C PRO A 414 -6.25 5.70 -3.53
N VAL A 415 -5.45 6.72 -3.32
CA VAL A 415 -4.06 6.62 -2.85
C VAL A 415 -3.91 7.39 -1.54
N GLY A 416 -3.35 8.60 -1.59
CA GLY A 416 -3.21 9.47 -0.44
C GLY A 416 -4.56 9.97 0.04
N VAL A 417 -4.73 10.02 1.34
CA VAL A 417 -5.85 10.68 2.02
C VAL A 417 -5.31 11.65 3.05
N THR A 418 -5.93 12.82 3.16
CA THR A 418 -5.51 13.86 4.11
C THR A 418 -6.72 14.61 4.61
N VAL A 419 -6.89 14.71 5.93
CA VAL A 419 -7.93 15.54 6.54
C VAL A 419 -7.36 16.93 6.80
N ASP A 420 -8.05 17.95 6.28
CA ASP A 420 -7.67 19.34 6.52
C ASP A 420 -8.14 19.82 7.91
N PRO A 421 -7.61 20.93 8.44
CA PRO A 421 -8.04 21.45 9.75
C PRO A 421 -9.52 21.85 9.82
N LYS A 422 -10.17 22.10 8.68
CA LYS A 422 -11.60 22.48 8.60
C LYS A 422 -12.52 21.24 8.52
N GLY A 423 -11.98 20.02 8.51
CA GLY A 423 -12.72 18.75 8.44
C GLY A 423 -13.10 18.34 7.03
N ALA A 424 -12.35 18.76 6.01
CA ALA A 424 -12.50 18.18 4.68
C ALA A 424 -11.51 17.01 4.50
N LEU A 425 -11.97 15.92 3.94
CA LEU A 425 -11.12 14.81 3.51
C LEU A 425 -10.74 15.02 2.04
N LEU A 426 -9.45 15.07 1.78
CA LEU A 426 -8.86 15.05 0.45
C LEU A 426 -8.51 13.62 0.07
N VAL A 427 -8.81 13.21 -1.16
CA VAL A 427 -8.52 11.87 -1.69
C VAL A 427 -7.83 12.01 -3.03
N ALA A 428 -6.60 11.53 -3.13
CA ALA A 428 -5.89 11.44 -4.41
C ALA A 428 -6.33 10.18 -5.16
N ASP A 429 -6.75 10.35 -6.42
CA ASP A 429 -7.15 9.29 -7.33
C ASP A 429 -6.14 9.20 -8.48
N ASP A 430 -5.29 8.20 -8.47
CA ASP A 430 -4.20 8.06 -9.43
C ASP A 430 -4.64 7.50 -10.79
N LEU A 431 -5.86 6.96 -10.89
CA LEU A 431 -6.39 6.46 -12.15
C LEU A 431 -7.09 7.56 -12.95
N SER A 432 -7.93 8.37 -12.28
CA SER A 432 -8.59 9.51 -12.92
C SER A 432 -7.75 10.79 -12.89
N ASN A 433 -6.59 10.80 -12.22
CA ASN A 433 -5.72 11.97 -12.06
C ASN A 433 -6.41 13.16 -11.39
N THR A 434 -7.24 12.88 -10.39
CA THR A 434 -8.14 13.84 -9.73
C THR A 434 -7.83 13.90 -8.23
N ILE A 435 -8.00 15.09 -7.63
CA ILE A 435 -8.14 15.23 -6.18
C ILE A 435 -9.62 15.47 -5.88
N TRP A 436 -10.20 14.56 -5.13
CA TRP A 436 -11.54 14.67 -4.59
C TRP A 436 -11.50 15.31 -3.20
N ARG A 437 -12.46 16.20 -2.93
CA ARG A 437 -12.62 16.83 -1.62
C ARG A 437 -14.01 16.52 -1.08
N VAL A 438 -14.06 15.90 0.10
CA VAL A 438 -15.29 15.53 0.81
C VAL A 438 -15.44 16.43 2.02
N THR A 439 -16.59 17.13 2.12
CA THR A 439 -16.87 18.09 3.19
C THR A 439 -18.18 17.79 3.87
N PRO A 440 -18.29 17.99 5.20
CA PRO A 440 -19.59 17.99 5.87
C PRO A 440 -20.52 19.05 5.24
N THR A 441 -21.77 18.65 4.94
CA THR A 441 -22.82 19.62 4.58
C THR A 441 -23.38 20.22 5.87
N ARG A 442 -23.29 21.53 6.00
CA ARG A 442 -23.83 22.27 7.15
C ARG A 442 -25.36 22.39 7.08
#